data_aaeb7195bd8c86d4f4eb5962e319159a
#
_entry.id   aaeb7195bd8c86d4f4eb5962e319159a
#
_cell.length_a   1.000
_cell.length_b   1.000
_cell.length_c   1.000
_cell.angle_alpha   90.00
_cell.angle_beta   90.00
_cell.angle_gamma   90.00
#
_symmetry.space_group_name_H-M   'P 1'
#
loop_
_entity.id
_entity.type
_entity.pdbx_description
1 polymer ?
#
loop_
_entity_poly.entity_id
_entity_poly.type
_entity_poly.pdbx_seq_one_letter_code
_entity_poly.pdbx_strand_id
1 'polypeptide(L)'
;MASHYSMYWRLAAALALACGLTAPVAAQEVAGAATTTTRAMPALTSVSQSMLDGAANDSKNWLHSNGSYDQTRYYTGKQINTQNVARLKPAFVFQTAVVESMETAPIVDNGVMFLTTSFNHVYAIDAKTGEEYWHYKHKLGPIVTVCCGNNNRGVAIAEGKLYMGTIDAKLVALDAKTGNVLWETQIADPDKGYSETMAPAYIDGKILIGTNGGEYGIRGFVKAFDAKDGKLIWTFYTIPDKGHEGVWAAKDATGRDMHRNIEAEKAAFAKDSSFYQQLGGGVWMTPAIDRKTKTVFFVVGNPSPDLYGAIRPGDNLYTDSIVAIDLDKGTYKWHYQYIAHDVWDLDSVSPPILTQAKDDSGKMVDVVIHGGKTGHVYVHERNTGKLIRFSEAMIPQENMWVLPTKDGARMLPGANG
;
A
#
# COMPACT_ATOMS: atom_id res chain seq x y z
N MET A 1 -8.24 -69.50 40.25
CA MET A 1 -7.42 -68.79 39.24
C MET A 1 -8.09 -67.48 38.80
N ALA A 2 -8.40 -66.56 39.72
CA ALA A 2 -9.08 -65.31 39.37
C ALA A 2 -8.55 -64.07 40.14
N SER A 3 -7.34 -64.13 40.69
CA SER A 3 -6.82 -63.10 41.60
C SER A 3 -5.58 -62.35 41.09
N HIS A 4 -5.01 -62.74 39.95
CA HIS A 4 -3.77 -62.08 39.43
C HIS A 4 -3.97 -61.07 38.26
N TYR A 5 -5.15 -61.02 37.64
CA TYR A 5 -5.39 -60.11 36.53
C TYR A 5 -5.80 -58.66 36.95
N SER A 6 -6.25 -58.48 38.20
CA SER A 6 -6.72 -57.16 38.65
C SER A 6 -5.58 -56.20 39.05
N MET A 7 -4.39 -56.66 39.29
CA MET A 7 -3.28 -55.83 39.75
C MET A 7 -2.49 -55.18 38.59
N TYR A 8 -2.45 -55.82 37.44
CA TYR A 8 -1.80 -55.27 36.27
C TYR A 8 -2.56 -54.15 35.58
N TRP A 9 -3.88 -54.17 35.65
CA TRP A 9 -4.74 -53.10 35.11
C TRP A 9 -4.70 -51.81 35.92
N ARG A 10 -4.44 -51.88 37.21
CA ARG A 10 -4.31 -50.70 38.08
C ARG A 10 -2.93 -50.04 37.93
N LEU A 11 -1.88 -50.78 37.64
CA LEU A 11 -0.54 -50.24 37.36
C LEU A 11 -0.46 -49.63 35.94
N ALA A 12 -1.12 -50.22 34.94
CA ALA A 12 -1.19 -49.65 33.59
C ALA A 12 -2.01 -48.35 33.53
N ALA A 13 -3.09 -48.23 34.30
CA ALA A 13 -3.91 -47.01 34.39
C ALA A 13 -3.15 -45.88 35.14
N ALA A 14 -2.33 -46.16 36.13
CA ALA A 14 -1.55 -45.19 36.87
C ALA A 14 -0.33 -44.68 36.05
N LEU A 15 0.27 -45.51 35.20
CA LEU A 15 1.32 -45.05 34.28
C LEU A 15 0.76 -44.20 33.09
N ALA A 16 -0.45 -44.50 32.62
CA ALA A 16 -1.10 -43.71 31.57
C ALA A 16 -1.51 -42.34 32.05
N LEU A 17 -1.87 -42.14 33.33
CA LEU A 17 -2.12 -40.81 33.89
C LEU A 17 -0.89 -40.00 34.19
N ALA A 18 0.29 -40.61 34.40
CA ALA A 18 1.54 -39.91 34.68
C ALA A 18 2.24 -39.40 33.41
N CYS A 19 1.99 -40.00 32.23
CA CYS A 19 2.53 -39.54 30.95
C CYS A 19 1.67 -38.51 30.22
N GLY A 20 0.48 -38.21 30.74
CA GLY A 20 -0.49 -37.31 30.10
C GLY A 20 -0.33 -35.83 30.45
N LEU A 21 0.65 -35.42 31.26
CA LEU A 21 0.71 -34.08 31.85
C LEU A 21 1.90 -33.21 31.42
N THR A 22 2.58 -33.53 30.35
CA THR A 22 3.63 -32.65 29.81
C THR A 22 3.54 -32.50 28.30
N ALA A 23 2.31 -32.37 27.75
CA ALA A 23 2.19 -31.67 26.48
C ALA A 23 2.51 -30.20 26.77
N PRO A 24 3.47 -29.56 26.07
CA PRO A 24 3.60 -28.13 26.16
C PRO A 24 2.24 -27.55 25.78
N VAL A 25 1.64 -26.78 26.68
CA VAL A 25 0.49 -25.95 26.35
C VAL A 25 1.04 -24.98 25.32
N ALA A 26 0.83 -25.25 24.05
CA ALA A 26 1.07 -24.26 23.01
C ALA A 26 0.25 -23.03 23.44
N ALA A 27 0.92 -21.91 23.68
CA ALA A 27 0.25 -20.69 24.03
C ALA A 27 -0.79 -20.43 22.96
N GLN A 28 -2.07 -20.44 23.34
CA GLN A 28 -3.17 -20.24 22.42
C GLN A 28 -3.05 -18.81 21.91
N GLU A 29 -2.83 -18.61 20.60
CA GLU A 29 -2.78 -17.29 19.99
C GLU A 29 -4.10 -16.56 20.27
N VAL A 30 -3.99 -15.43 20.96
CA VAL A 30 -5.13 -14.57 21.26
C VAL A 30 -5.20 -13.46 20.23
N ALA A 31 -6.25 -13.43 19.43
CA ALA A 31 -6.47 -12.35 18.46
C ALA A 31 -6.60 -11.00 19.19
N GLY A 32 -5.89 -9.97 18.69
CA GLY A 32 -5.81 -8.64 19.30
C GLY A 32 -4.70 -8.47 20.32
N ALA A 33 -3.85 -9.49 20.50
CA ALA A 33 -2.68 -9.43 21.37
C ALA A 33 -1.44 -9.99 20.67
N ALA A 34 -0.26 -9.66 21.18
CA ALA A 34 0.98 -10.24 20.75
C ALA A 34 1.33 -11.47 21.61
N THR A 35 1.81 -12.52 20.95
CA THR A 35 2.46 -13.67 21.59
C THR A 35 3.96 -13.48 21.51
N THR A 36 4.66 -13.48 22.64
CA THR A 36 6.11 -13.34 22.69
C THR A 36 6.79 -14.69 22.94
N THR A 37 7.96 -14.89 22.34
CA THR A 37 8.83 -16.01 22.66
C THR A 37 9.71 -15.69 23.88
N THR A 38 10.43 -16.69 24.37
CA THR A 38 11.43 -16.49 25.44
C THR A 38 12.74 -15.90 24.93
N ARG A 39 12.88 -15.69 23.62
CA ARG A 39 14.08 -15.15 22.98
C ARG A 39 14.25 -13.67 23.31
N ALA A 40 15.44 -13.28 23.75
CA ALA A 40 15.78 -11.88 23.96
C ALA A 40 15.92 -11.15 22.62
N MET A 41 15.09 -10.15 22.40
CA MET A 41 15.18 -9.30 21.21
C MET A 41 16.32 -8.28 21.37
N PRO A 42 17.11 -8.00 20.30
CA PRO A 42 18.08 -6.89 20.33
C PRO A 42 17.42 -5.55 20.68
N ALA A 43 18.20 -4.63 21.21
CA ALA A 43 17.69 -3.26 21.43
C ALA A 43 17.40 -2.61 20.06
N LEU A 44 16.19 -2.12 19.90
CA LEU A 44 15.81 -1.32 18.72
C LEU A 44 16.43 0.09 18.83
N THR A 45 16.63 0.73 17.69
CA THR A 45 17.28 2.06 17.64
C THR A 45 16.33 3.22 17.95
N SER A 46 15.04 2.97 18.20
CA SER A 46 14.02 4.03 18.35
C SER A 46 14.06 5.00 17.16
N VAL A 47 13.81 4.47 15.97
CA VAL A 47 13.98 5.14 14.67
C VAL A 47 13.46 6.58 14.69
N SER A 48 14.37 7.55 14.55
CA SER A 48 14.07 8.97 14.52
C SER A 48 13.73 9.46 13.12
N GLN A 49 13.11 10.64 13.00
CA GLN A 49 12.87 11.28 11.69
C GLN A 49 14.16 11.43 10.89
N SER A 50 15.28 11.82 11.52
CA SER A 50 16.58 11.97 10.82
C SER A 50 17.11 10.63 10.26
N MET A 51 16.85 9.51 10.92
CA MET A 51 17.19 8.18 10.38
C MET A 51 16.33 7.86 9.16
N LEU A 52 15.04 8.17 9.19
CA LEU A 52 14.14 8.01 8.05
C LEU A 52 14.55 8.90 6.87
N ASP A 53 14.96 10.15 7.14
CA ASP A 53 15.45 11.07 6.11
C ASP A 53 16.76 10.56 5.48
N GLY A 54 17.61 9.93 6.25
CA GLY A 54 18.89 9.37 5.80
C GLY A 54 18.82 7.95 5.25
N ALA A 55 17.66 7.32 5.25
CA ALA A 55 17.51 5.88 4.97
C ALA A 55 18.03 5.45 3.59
N ALA A 56 17.97 6.31 2.58
CA ALA A 56 18.52 6.05 1.25
C ALA A 56 20.03 5.70 1.26
N ASN A 57 20.77 6.15 2.29
CA ASN A 57 22.21 5.92 2.44
C ASN A 57 22.55 4.94 3.57
N ASP A 58 21.53 4.39 4.26
CA ASP A 58 21.73 3.41 5.32
C ASP A 58 21.90 2.01 4.71
N SER A 59 23.09 1.44 4.88
CA SER A 59 23.40 0.08 4.43
C SER A 59 23.26 -0.99 5.53
N LYS A 60 22.80 -0.62 6.72
CA LYS A 60 22.62 -1.53 7.86
C LYS A 60 21.16 -1.83 8.14
N ASN A 61 20.30 -0.85 7.91
CA ASN A 61 18.87 -0.94 8.16
C ASN A 61 18.08 -0.81 6.85
N TRP A 62 16.79 -1.13 6.91
CA TRP A 62 15.84 -0.92 5.82
C TRP A 62 14.55 -0.38 6.43
N LEU A 63 14.47 0.97 6.58
CA LEU A 63 13.49 1.63 7.43
C LEU A 63 12.20 2.06 6.70
N HIS A 64 12.15 1.91 5.39
CA HIS A 64 10.95 2.16 4.58
C HIS A 64 10.62 0.94 3.73
N SER A 65 9.35 0.73 3.44
CA SER A 65 8.88 -0.37 2.58
C SER A 65 9.59 -0.41 1.22
N ASN A 66 9.94 0.74 0.66
CA ASN A 66 10.63 0.89 -0.62
C ASN A 66 12.02 1.58 -0.49
N GLY A 67 12.66 1.46 0.68
CA GLY A 67 14.03 1.89 0.94
C GLY A 67 14.19 3.33 1.40
N SER A 68 13.40 4.26 0.87
CA SER A 68 13.44 5.68 1.23
C SER A 68 12.12 6.39 0.89
N TYR A 69 12.00 7.67 1.27
CA TYR A 69 10.90 8.53 0.82
C TYR A 69 10.86 8.71 -0.71
N ASP A 70 12.00 8.54 -1.39
CA ASP A 70 12.07 8.62 -2.86
C ASP A 70 11.56 7.35 -3.57
N GLN A 71 11.22 6.29 -2.83
CA GLN A 71 10.65 5.02 -3.33
C GLN A 71 11.54 4.29 -4.35
N THR A 72 12.86 4.46 -4.27
CA THR A 72 13.81 3.94 -5.30
C THR A 72 14.05 2.45 -5.21
N ARG A 73 13.76 1.80 -4.09
CA ARG A 73 14.06 0.38 -3.81
C ARG A 73 15.54 0.03 -4.01
N TYR A 74 16.41 1.02 -3.93
CA TYR A 74 17.83 0.86 -4.16
C TYR A 74 18.60 0.68 -2.85
N TYR A 75 19.30 -0.45 -2.72
CA TYR A 75 20.17 -0.73 -1.58
C TYR A 75 21.61 -0.33 -1.90
N THR A 76 22.23 0.48 -1.03
CA THR A 76 23.58 1.04 -1.24
C THR A 76 24.71 0.11 -0.83
N GLY A 77 24.42 -1.01 -0.16
CA GLY A 77 25.42 -2.01 0.26
C GLY A 77 26.12 -2.66 -0.94
N LYS A 78 27.42 -2.90 -0.82
CA LYS A 78 28.27 -3.44 -1.91
C LYS A 78 28.70 -4.88 -1.71
N GLN A 79 28.20 -5.54 -0.67
CA GLN A 79 28.55 -6.94 -0.36
C GLN A 79 28.09 -7.92 -1.46
N ILE A 80 26.93 -7.63 -2.09
CA ILE A 80 26.44 -8.39 -3.24
C ILE A 80 26.77 -7.57 -4.50
N ASN A 81 27.39 -8.23 -5.47
CA ASN A 81 27.85 -7.61 -6.71
C ASN A 81 27.86 -8.66 -7.85
N THR A 82 28.22 -8.23 -9.07
CA THR A 82 28.24 -9.09 -10.26
C THR A 82 29.18 -10.28 -10.16
N GLN A 83 30.21 -10.25 -9.29
CA GLN A 83 31.17 -11.34 -9.10
C GLN A 83 30.66 -12.41 -8.13
N ASN A 84 29.69 -12.10 -7.28
CA ASN A 84 29.24 -13.03 -6.24
C ASN A 84 27.75 -13.32 -6.19
N VAL A 85 26.90 -12.57 -6.92
CA VAL A 85 25.44 -12.71 -6.93
C VAL A 85 24.99 -14.15 -7.29
N ALA A 86 25.70 -14.82 -8.21
CA ALA A 86 25.41 -16.21 -8.60
C ALA A 86 25.66 -17.25 -7.49
N ARG A 87 26.33 -16.86 -6.40
CA ARG A 87 26.63 -17.72 -5.24
C ARG A 87 25.67 -17.53 -4.08
N LEU A 88 24.68 -16.66 -4.21
CA LEU A 88 23.67 -16.45 -3.16
C LEU A 88 22.94 -17.76 -2.86
N LYS A 89 22.70 -17.98 -1.57
CA LYS A 89 21.92 -19.12 -1.06
C LYS A 89 20.91 -18.59 -0.04
N PRO A 90 19.74 -19.23 0.11
CA PRO A 90 18.84 -18.94 1.22
C PRO A 90 19.56 -19.09 2.56
N ALA A 91 19.42 -18.11 3.46
CA ALA A 91 19.95 -18.18 4.81
C ALA A 91 18.98 -18.93 5.73
N PHE A 92 17.69 -18.73 5.55
CA PHE A 92 16.61 -19.40 6.28
C PHE A 92 15.31 -19.37 5.45
N VAL A 93 14.31 -20.09 5.91
CA VAL A 93 12.91 -20.04 5.47
C VAL A 93 12.06 -19.81 6.70
N PHE A 94 11.23 -18.77 6.68
CA PHE A 94 10.26 -18.48 7.73
C PHE A 94 8.84 -18.80 7.21
N GLN A 95 8.11 -19.64 7.95
CA GLN A 95 6.74 -20.03 7.61
C GLN A 95 5.75 -19.28 8.49
N THR A 96 4.92 -18.45 7.88
CA THR A 96 3.93 -17.61 8.59
C THR A 96 2.69 -18.37 9.06
N ALA A 97 2.49 -19.61 8.60
CA ALA A 97 1.27 -20.41 8.78
C ALA A 97 -0.03 -19.76 8.26
N VAL A 98 0.08 -18.67 7.50
CA VAL A 98 -1.06 -18.00 6.83
C VAL A 98 -1.06 -18.43 5.36
N VAL A 99 -2.12 -19.15 4.97
CA VAL A 99 -2.26 -19.71 3.60
C VAL A 99 -3.05 -18.72 2.74
N GLU A 100 -2.41 -17.63 2.35
CA GLU A 100 -2.96 -16.56 1.51
C GLU A 100 -1.85 -15.84 0.77
N SER A 101 -2.19 -14.98 -0.19
CA SER A 101 -1.24 -14.14 -0.89
C SER A 101 -0.44 -13.25 0.08
N MET A 102 0.82 -13.00 -0.24
CA MET A 102 1.73 -12.24 0.60
C MET A 102 2.42 -11.16 -0.22
N GLU A 103 2.16 -9.89 0.11
CA GLU A 103 2.67 -8.72 -0.61
C GLU A 103 3.50 -7.79 0.28
N THR A 104 3.93 -8.26 1.44
CA THR A 104 4.65 -7.45 2.42
C THR A 104 6.00 -6.97 1.91
N ALA A 105 6.36 -5.75 2.24
CA ALA A 105 7.71 -5.23 2.16
C ALA A 105 8.31 -5.19 3.58
N PRO A 106 9.24 -6.10 3.93
CA PRO A 106 9.82 -6.13 5.26
C PRO A 106 10.59 -4.85 5.59
N ILE A 107 10.56 -4.46 6.88
CA ILE A 107 11.39 -3.39 7.45
C ILE A 107 12.43 -4.03 8.38
N VAL A 108 13.64 -3.49 8.38
CA VAL A 108 14.72 -3.98 9.26
C VAL A 108 15.30 -2.83 10.07
N ASP A 109 15.27 -2.96 11.40
CA ASP A 109 15.95 -2.08 12.36
C ASP A 109 16.84 -2.89 13.29
N ASN A 110 18.13 -2.59 13.28
CA ASN A 110 19.16 -3.24 14.13
C ASN A 110 19.10 -4.77 14.16
N GLY A 111 18.89 -5.40 13.00
CA GLY A 111 18.84 -6.85 12.85
C GLY A 111 17.52 -7.51 13.22
N VAL A 112 16.51 -6.74 13.60
CA VAL A 112 15.12 -7.19 13.75
C VAL A 112 14.35 -6.88 12.47
N MET A 113 13.75 -7.90 11.87
CA MET A 113 12.92 -7.78 10.68
C MET A 113 11.44 -7.79 11.10
N PHE A 114 10.70 -6.78 10.67
CA PHE A 114 9.26 -6.71 10.81
C PHE A 114 8.59 -7.00 9.47
N LEU A 115 7.64 -7.90 9.45
CA LEU A 115 6.88 -8.26 8.26
C LEU A 115 5.40 -8.47 8.61
N THR A 116 4.55 -8.26 7.63
CA THR A 116 3.12 -8.49 7.74
C THR A 116 2.68 -9.64 6.85
N THR A 117 1.51 -10.18 7.12
CA THR A 117 0.84 -11.14 6.23
C THR A 117 -0.60 -10.74 6.01
N SER A 118 -1.28 -11.46 5.14
CA SER A 118 -2.74 -11.41 5.04
C SER A 118 -3.39 -11.57 6.40
N PHE A 119 -4.60 -10.99 6.55
CA PHE A 119 -5.35 -10.92 7.82
C PHE A 119 -4.67 -10.06 8.91
N ASN A 120 -3.71 -9.21 8.51
CA ASN A 120 -3.04 -8.24 9.38
C ASN A 120 -2.30 -8.88 10.57
N HIS A 121 -1.57 -9.94 10.33
CA HIS A 121 -0.55 -10.41 11.27
C HIS A 121 0.70 -9.57 11.14
N VAL A 122 1.43 -9.36 12.23
CA VAL A 122 2.76 -8.74 12.26
C VAL A 122 3.72 -9.65 13.00
N TYR A 123 4.85 -9.91 12.39
CA TYR A 123 5.94 -10.71 13.00
C TYR A 123 7.17 -9.83 13.20
N ALA A 124 7.84 -10.00 14.33
CA ALA A 124 9.21 -9.56 14.54
C ALA A 124 10.11 -10.79 14.60
N ILE A 125 11.06 -10.86 13.69
CA ILE A 125 11.98 -11.99 13.57
C ILE A 125 13.44 -11.54 13.54
N ASP A 126 14.34 -12.42 13.85
CA ASP A 126 15.77 -12.22 13.64
C ASP A 126 16.08 -12.21 12.15
N ALA A 127 16.61 -11.09 11.64
CA ALA A 127 16.87 -10.91 10.21
C ALA A 127 17.99 -11.84 9.67
N LYS A 128 18.76 -12.53 10.53
CA LYS A 128 19.81 -13.47 10.14
C LYS A 128 19.37 -14.92 10.19
N THR A 129 18.52 -15.28 11.16
CA THR A 129 18.15 -16.67 11.43
C THR A 129 16.71 -17.01 11.11
N GLY A 130 15.84 -15.99 11.00
CA GLY A 130 14.39 -16.16 10.83
C GLY A 130 13.66 -16.59 12.11
N GLU A 131 14.34 -16.65 13.27
CA GLU A 131 13.70 -17.01 14.54
C GLU A 131 12.82 -15.88 15.04
N GLU A 132 11.62 -16.24 15.49
CA GLU A 132 10.59 -15.29 15.94
C GLU A 132 10.91 -14.73 17.33
N TYR A 133 10.69 -13.41 17.48
CA TYR A 133 10.69 -12.72 18.77
C TYR A 133 9.26 -12.56 19.28
N TRP A 134 8.35 -12.08 18.45
CA TRP A 134 6.94 -11.95 18.75
C TRP A 134 6.08 -11.96 17.48
N HIS A 135 4.81 -12.30 17.67
CA HIS A 135 3.79 -12.33 16.65
C HIS A 135 2.52 -11.65 17.16
N TYR A 136 2.07 -10.62 16.46
CA TYR A 136 0.79 -9.97 16.68
C TYR A 136 -0.24 -10.45 15.64
N LYS A 137 -1.43 -10.81 16.10
CA LYS A 137 -2.56 -11.19 15.26
C LYS A 137 -3.69 -10.18 15.46
N HIS A 138 -4.03 -9.43 14.43
CA HIS A 138 -5.12 -8.46 14.52
C HIS A 138 -6.47 -9.16 14.75
N LYS A 139 -7.29 -8.55 15.61
CA LYS A 139 -8.65 -9.03 15.84
C LYS A 139 -9.58 -8.39 14.83
N LEU A 140 -9.78 -9.06 13.70
CA LEU A 140 -10.69 -8.59 12.65
C LEU A 140 -12.15 -8.59 13.13
N GLY A 141 -12.91 -7.63 12.61
CA GLY A 141 -14.36 -7.61 12.70
C GLY A 141 -15.04 -8.79 11.98
N PRO A 142 -16.38 -8.90 12.03
CA PRO A 142 -17.09 -10.10 11.60
C PRO A 142 -17.00 -10.40 10.11
N ILE A 143 -16.97 -9.43 9.22
CA ILE A 143 -16.84 -9.66 7.78
C ILE A 143 -16.12 -8.46 7.17
N VAL A 144 -15.09 -8.77 6.43
CA VAL A 144 -14.34 -7.79 5.65
C VAL A 144 -14.32 -8.28 4.21
N THR A 145 -14.86 -7.47 3.31
CA THR A 145 -14.75 -7.71 1.87
C THR A 145 -13.56 -6.92 1.36
N VAL A 146 -12.56 -7.61 0.80
CA VAL A 146 -11.36 -7.01 0.25
C VAL A 146 -11.15 -7.54 -1.16
N CYS A 147 -10.99 -6.65 -2.12
CA CYS A 147 -10.59 -7.06 -3.47
C CYS A 147 -9.19 -7.68 -3.45
N CYS A 148 -9.01 -8.68 -4.31
CA CYS A 148 -7.70 -9.16 -4.73
C CYS A 148 -6.88 -9.82 -3.61
N GLY A 149 -7.51 -10.24 -2.54
CA GLY A 149 -6.92 -10.94 -1.39
C GLY A 149 -6.80 -10.06 -0.14
N ASN A 150 -6.70 -10.72 1.01
CA ASN A 150 -6.63 -10.06 2.33
C ASN A 150 -5.22 -9.53 2.64
N ASN A 151 -4.59 -8.91 1.66
CA ASN A 151 -3.18 -8.50 1.69
C ASN A 151 -2.88 -7.41 2.73
N ASN A 152 -1.64 -7.40 3.20
CA ASN A 152 -1.04 -6.28 3.90
C ASN A 152 0.37 -6.03 3.34
N ARG A 153 0.70 -4.80 2.96
CA ARG A 153 1.95 -4.46 2.28
C ARG A 153 3.07 -4.01 3.21
N GLY A 154 2.85 -4.06 4.52
CA GLY A 154 3.89 -3.76 5.51
C GLY A 154 3.48 -2.74 6.55
N VAL A 155 4.47 -2.34 7.33
CA VAL A 155 4.34 -1.35 8.42
C VAL A 155 5.25 -0.15 8.17
N ALA A 156 4.92 1.00 8.78
CA ALA A 156 5.89 2.06 9.02
C ALA A 156 6.51 1.90 10.41
N ILE A 157 7.75 2.34 10.59
CA ILE A 157 8.46 2.34 11.88
C ILE A 157 8.91 3.76 12.24
N ALA A 158 8.64 4.19 13.46
CA ALA A 158 9.19 5.42 14.04
C ALA A 158 9.02 5.44 15.54
N GLU A 159 9.98 6.05 16.25
CA GLU A 159 9.90 6.36 17.68
C GLU A 159 9.52 5.14 18.56
N GLY A 160 10.07 3.98 18.22
CA GLY A 160 9.79 2.73 18.93
C GLY A 160 8.42 2.11 18.66
N LYS A 161 7.71 2.59 17.63
CA LYS A 161 6.38 2.10 17.26
C LYS A 161 6.36 1.58 15.84
N LEU A 162 5.45 0.64 15.57
CA LEU A 162 5.04 0.22 14.24
C LEU A 162 3.62 0.71 13.96
N TYR A 163 3.38 1.13 12.74
CA TYR A 163 2.05 1.57 12.30
C TYR A 163 1.58 0.72 11.13
N MET A 164 0.37 0.18 11.23
CA MET A 164 -0.21 -0.75 10.27
C MET A 164 -1.64 -0.32 9.91
N GLY A 165 -1.95 -0.31 8.62
CA GLY A 165 -3.33 -0.27 8.14
C GLY A 165 -3.95 -1.68 8.19
N THR A 166 -5.23 -1.79 8.44
CA THR A 166 -5.92 -3.09 8.53
C THR A 166 -7.07 -3.23 7.55
N ILE A 167 -7.38 -4.47 7.17
CA ILE A 167 -8.45 -4.74 6.21
C ILE A 167 -9.87 -4.47 6.76
N ASP A 168 -10.02 -4.26 8.07
CA ASP A 168 -11.24 -3.72 8.69
C ASP A 168 -11.19 -2.18 8.85
N ALA A 169 -10.40 -1.52 7.98
CA ALA A 169 -10.28 -0.07 7.83
C ALA A 169 -9.86 0.66 9.11
N LYS A 170 -8.88 0.14 9.84
CA LYS A 170 -8.26 0.80 11.00
C LYS A 170 -6.81 1.15 10.75
N LEU A 171 -6.31 2.10 11.50
CA LEU A 171 -4.90 2.35 11.72
C LEU A 171 -4.52 1.90 13.13
N VAL A 172 -3.53 1.03 13.24
CA VAL A 172 -3.08 0.43 14.52
C VAL A 172 -1.63 0.81 14.75
N ALA A 173 -1.33 1.28 15.96
CA ALA A 173 0.04 1.46 16.43
C ALA A 173 0.41 0.35 17.43
N LEU A 174 1.53 -0.31 17.16
CA LEU A 174 2.10 -1.34 18.02
C LEU A 174 3.40 -0.84 18.64
N ASP A 175 3.69 -1.27 19.85
CA ASP A 175 5.02 -1.18 20.43
C ASP A 175 5.97 -2.10 19.66
N ALA A 176 7.02 -1.54 19.07
CA ALA A 176 7.91 -2.30 18.18
C ALA A 176 8.70 -3.40 18.93
N LYS A 177 8.90 -3.25 20.25
CA LYS A 177 9.62 -4.22 21.07
C LYS A 177 8.76 -5.41 21.49
N THR A 178 7.46 -5.19 21.72
CA THR A 178 6.57 -6.18 22.32
C THR A 178 5.45 -6.66 21.42
N GLY A 179 5.15 -5.91 20.34
CA GLY A 179 3.99 -6.16 19.48
C GLY A 179 2.65 -5.75 20.10
N ASN A 180 2.65 -5.20 21.33
CA ASN A 180 1.40 -4.81 22.00
C ASN A 180 0.78 -3.59 21.34
N VAL A 181 -0.55 -3.57 21.27
CA VAL A 181 -1.31 -2.42 20.77
C VAL A 181 -1.16 -1.25 21.73
N LEU A 182 -0.75 -0.10 21.18
CA LEU A 182 -0.66 1.18 21.91
C LEU A 182 -1.94 2.00 21.72
N TRP A 183 -2.44 2.03 20.49
CA TRP A 183 -3.72 2.64 20.14
C TRP A 183 -4.22 2.09 18.79
N GLU A 184 -5.52 2.21 18.54
CA GLU A 184 -6.15 1.96 17.24
C GLU A 184 -7.18 3.04 16.93
N THR A 185 -7.33 3.36 15.65
CA THR A 185 -8.29 4.38 15.17
C THR A 185 -9.03 3.82 13.95
N GLN A 186 -10.37 3.92 13.95
CA GLN A 186 -11.17 3.61 12.76
C GLN A 186 -10.95 4.69 11.71
N ILE A 187 -10.50 4.31 10.51
CA ILE A 187 -10.20 5.22 9.40
C ILE A 187 -11.45 5.48 8.55
N ALA A 188 -12.18 4.42 8.26
CA ALA A 188 -13.39 4.42 7.43
C ALA A 188 -14.31 3.27 7.85
N ASP A 189 -15.47 3.18 7.21
CA ASP A 189 -16.50 2.19 7.50
C ASP A 189 -16.29 0.92 6.63
N PRO A 190 -15.84 -0.21 7.20
CA PRO A 190 -15.59 -1.43 6.43
C PRO A 190 -16.86 -2.01 5.79
N ASP A 191 -18.04 -1.77 6.37
CA ASP A 191 -19.31 -2.24 5.81
C ASP A 191 -19.66 -1.58 4.46
N LYS A 192 -18.98 -0.45 4.15
CA LYS A 192 -19.08 0.24 2.85
C LYS A 192 -18.02 -0.21 1.83
N GLY A 193 -17.19 -1.19 2.17
CA GLY A 193 -16.15 -1.70 1.30
C GLY A 193 -14.77 -1.04 1.48
N TYR A 194 -14.59 -0.17 2.49
CA TYR A 194 -13.29 0.38 2.81
C TYR A 194 -12.38 -0.66 3.48
N SER A 195 -11.11 -0.65 3.10
CA SER A 195 -10.06 -1.47 3.70
C SER A 195 -8.70 -0.82 3.51
N GLU A 196 -7.73 -1.17 4.37
CA GLU A 196 -6.40 -0.59 4.30
C GLU A 196 -5.36 -1.69 4.08
N THR A 197 -4.82 -1.75 2.87
CA THR A 197 -3.80 -2.74 2.49
C THR A 197 -2.42 -2.11 2.28
N MET A 198 -2.32 -0.79 2.34
CA MET A 198 -1.11 0.00 2.15
C MET A 198 -0.16 -0.14 3.33
N ALA A 199 1.16 -0.22 3.08
CA ALA A 199 2.15 0.11 4.09
C ALA A 199 2.11 1.63 4.35
N PRO A 200 1.76 2.10 5.56
CA PRO A 200 1.70 3.53 5.86
C PRO A 200 3.05 4.23 5.70
N ALA A 201 3.06 5.55 5.55
CA ALA A 201 4.29 6.34 5.60
C ALA A 201 4.29 7.22 6.86
N TYR A 202 5.33 7.11 7.68
CA TYR A 202 5.56 8.05 8.80
C TYR A 202 6.38 9.24 8.32
N ILE A 203 5.98 10.45 8.69
CA ILE A 203 6.73 11.68 8.45
C ILE A 203 6.39 12.77 9.45
N ASP A 204 7.40 13.33 10.13
CA ASP A 204 7.25 14.47 11.07
C ASP A 204 6.07 14.32 12.03
N GLY A 205 5.94 13.15 12.68
CA GLY A 205 4.84 12.87 13.61
C GLY A 205 3.50 12.58 12.95
N LYS A 206 3.42 12.45 11.63
CA LYS A 206 2.21 12.11 10.88
C LYS A 206 2.31 10.71 10.30
N ILE A 207 1.18 10.02 10.23
CA ILE A 207 1.02 8.76 9.49
C ILE A 207 0.14 9.04 8.28
N LEU A 208 0.70 8.84 7.08
CA LEU A 208 -0.05 8.94 5.83
C LEU A 208 -0.55 7.56 5.45
N ILE A 209 -1.83 7.46 5.14
CA ILE A 209 -2.47 6.22 4.68
C ILE A 209 -3.58 6.53 3.69
N GLY A 210 -3.68 5.73 2.64
CA GLY A 210 -4.76 5.74 1.67
C GLY A 210 -5.65 4.52 1.86
N THR A 211 -6.72 4.40 1.08
CA THR A 211 -7.67 3.29 1.18
C THR A 211 -7.70 2.41 -0.06
N ASN A 212 -8.02 1.15 0.12
CA ASN A 212 -8.43 0.20 -0.91
C ASN A 212 -9.97 0.14 -1.00
N GLY A 213 -10.51 -0.60 -1.94
CA GLY A 213 -11.96 -0.86 -2.08
C GLY A 213 -12.59 -0.11 -3.25
N GLY A 214 -11.80 0.33 -4.24
CA GLY A 214 -12.29 1.02 -5.42
C GLY A 214 -13.45 0.29 -6.10
N GLU A 215 -13.40 -1.03 -6.18
CA GLU A 215 -14.40 -1.91 -6.80
C GLU A 215 -15.74 -1.93 -6.07
N TYR A 216 -15.75 -1.58 -4.80
CA TYR A 216 -16.95 -1.63 -3.94
C TYR A 216 -17.72 -0.31 -3.87
N GLY A 217 -17.37 0.67 -4.70
CA GLY A 217 -18.07 1.95 -4.73
C GLY A 217 -17.81 2.79 -3.48
N ILE A 218 -16.55 2.88 -3.07
CA ILE A 218 -16.10 3.80 -2.03
C ILE A 218 -15.73 5.16 -2.61
N ARG A 219 -15.52 6.15 -1.79
CA ARG A 219 -14.86 7.41 -2.16
C ARG A 219 -13.42 7.37 -1.69
N GLY A 220 -12.49 7.23 -2.61
CA GLY A 220 -11.06 7.13 -2.32
C GLY A 220 -10.51 8.34 -1.57
N PHE A 221 -9.45 8.12 -0.79
CA PHE A 221 -8.79 9.17 -0.02
C PHE A 221 -7.33 8.84 0.30
N VAL A 222 -6.58 9.89 0.66
CA VAL A 222 -5.37 9.83 1.48
C VAL A 222 -5.63 10.65 2.74
N LYS A 223 -5.32 10.10 3.91
CA LYS A 223 -5.47 10.74 5.21
C LYS A 223 -4.14 10.85 5.93
N ALA A 224 -3.98 11.88 6.74
CA ALA A 224 -2.91 12.00 7.71
C ALA A 224 -3.46 11.91 9.12
N PHE A 225 -2.79 11.11 9.95
CA PHE A 225 -3.11 10.94 11.37
C PHE A 225 -1.91 11.34 12.22
N ASP A 226 -2.16 11.84 13.43
CA ASP A 226 -1.13 12.07 14.44
C ASP A 226 -0.55 10.72 14.90
N ALA A 227 0.76 10.55 14.77
CA ALA A 227 1.46 9.32 15.15
C ALA A 227 1.42 9.03 16.67
N LYS A 228 1.12 10.04 17.49
CA LYS A 228 1.06 9.90 18.95
C LYS A 228 -0.22 9.20 19.42
N ASP A 229 -1.36 9.58 18.85
CA ASP A 229 -2.67 9.19 19.37
C ASP A 229 -3.70 8.79 18.30
N GLY A 230 -3.31 8.77 17.02
CA GLY A 230 -4.16 8.36 15.92
C GLY A 230 -5.26 9.36 15.55
N LYS A 231 -5.18 10.61 16.00
CA LYS A 231 -6.17 11.64 15.60
C LYS A 231 -5.99 12.05 14.15
N LEU A 232 -7.10 12.20 13.45
CA LEU A 232 -7.12 12.70 12.08
C LEU A 232 -6.63 14.15 12.01
N ILE A 233 -5.64 14.42 11.14
CA ILE A 233 -5.11 15.77 10.89
C ILE A 233 -5.78 16.38 9.65
N TRP A 234 -5.75 15.66 8.52
CA TRP A 234 -6.40 16.09 7.29
C TRP A 234 -6.83 14.90 6.42
N THR A 235 -7.75 15.17 5.50
CA THR A 235 -8.19 14.23 4.47
C THR A 235 -8.08 14.89 3.11
N PHE A 236 -7.47 14.21 2.16
CA PHE A 236 -7.57 14.49 0.73
C PHE A 236 -8.43 13.42 0.08
N TYR A 237 -9.56 13.79 -0.49
CA TYR A 237 -10.37 12.87 -1.28
C TYR A 237 -9.84 12.81 -2.72
N THR A 238 -9.58 11.59 -3.20
CA THR A 238 -9.16 11.37 -4.59
C THR A 238 -10.28 11.58 -5.59
N ILE A 239 -11.51 11.53 -5.11
CA ILE A 239 -12.69 11.88 -5.87
C ILE A 239 -13.26 13.18 -5.28
N PRO A 240 -13.04 14.35 -5.91
CA PRO A 240 -13.59 15.61 -5.44
C PRO A 240 -15.11 15.64 -5.59
N ASP A 241 -15.79 16.48 -4.81
CA ASP A 241 -17.25 16.67 -4.91
C ASP A 241 -17.64 17.61 -6.05
N LYS A 242 -16.64 18.27 -6.66
CA LYS A 242 -16.80 19.15 -7.83
C LYS A 242 -15.64 18.92 -8.80
N GLY A 243 -15.92 18.92 -10.11
CA GLY A 243 -14.92 18.73 -11.14
C GLY A 243 -14.35 17.31 -11.22
N HIS A 244 -15.04 16.32 -10.63
CA HIS A 244 -14.63 14.91 -10.68
C HIS A 244 -14.92 14.26 -12.05
N GLU A 245 -15.80 14.84 -12.85
CA GLU A 245 -16.11 14.44 -14.22
C GLU A 245 -14.94 14.66 -15.18
N GLY A 246 -14.03 15.60 -14.85
CA GLY A 246 -12.83 15.89 -15.64
C GLY A 246 -13.10 16.74 -16.87
N VAL A 247 -12.35 16.51 -17.92
CA VAL A 247 -12.42 17.26 -19.18
C VAL A 247 -13.46 16.66 -20.12
N TRP A 248 -14.42 17.47 -20.56
CA TRP A 248 -15.46 17.06 -21.52
C TRP A 248 -14.92 17.12 -22.97
N ALA A 249 -13.97 16.23 -23.30
CA ALA A 249 -13.35 16.21 -24.63
C ALA A 249 -14.09 15.26 -25.59
N ALA A 250 -14.52 15.78 -26.72
CA ALA A 250 -15.13 14.98 -27.80
C ALA A 250 -14.07 14.37 -28.74
N LYS A 251 -12.84 14.89 -28.71
CA LYS A 251 -11.73 14.45 -29.58
C LYS A 251 -10.52 14.05 -28.75
N ASP A 252 -9.78 13.06 -29.22
CA ASP A 252 -8.49 12.70 -28.65
C ASP A 252 -7.40 13.76 -28.98
N ALA A 253 -6.16 13.53 -28.49
CA ALA A 253 -5.04 14.43 -28.73
C ALA A 253 -4.58 14.52 -30.20
N THR A 254 -4.99 13.57 -31.05
CA THR A 254 -4.71 13.59 -32.50
C THR A 254 -5.81 14.33 -33.28
N GLY A 255 -6.89 14.72 -32.61
CA GLY A 255 -8.05 15.36 -33.23
C GLY A 255 -9.10 14.39 -33.78
N ARG A 256 -8.97 13.07 -33.52
CA ARG A 256 -9.97 12.04 -33.91
C ARG A 256 -11.17 12.14 -32.99
N ASP A 257 -12.35 11.88 -33.54
CA ASP A 257 -13.60 11.83 -32.79
C ASP A 257 -13.59 10.60 -31.88
N MET A 258 -13.82 10.80 -30.58
CA MET A 258 -13.93 9.74 -29.58
C MET A 258 -15.35 9.15 -29.50
N HIS A 259 -16.26 9.59 -30.36
CA HIS A 259 -17.65 9.16 -30.44
C HIS A 259 -18.44 9.32 -29.12
N ARG A 260 -17.99 10.23 -28.24
CA ARG A 260 -18.67 10.57 -26.99
C ARG A 260 -19.85 11.48 -27.25
N ASN A 261 -20.97 11.16 -26.63
CA ASN A 261 -22.12 12.08 -26.61
C ASN A 261 -22.04 12.99 -25.37
N ILE A 262 -21.23 14.04 -25.46
CA ILE A 262 -20.95 14.98 -24.36
C ILE A 262 -22.24 15.57 -23.76
N GLU A 263 -23.24 15.90 -24.55
CA GLU A 263 -24.50 16.44 -24.05
C GLU A 263 -25.30 15.40 -23.25
N ALA A 264 -25.32 14.14 -23.69
CA ALA A 264 -25.95 13.07 -22.94
C ALA A 264 -25.20 12.76 -21.64
N GLU A 265 -23.86 12.78 -21.66
CA GLU A 265 -23.03 12.59 -20.46
C GLU A 265 -23.28 13.72 -19.45
N LYS A 266 -23.29 14.98 -19.87
CA LYS A 266 -23.61 16.12 -19.00
C LYS A 266 -25.02 16.04 -18.43
N ALA A 267 -25.98 15.61 -19.24
CA ALA A 267 -27.37 15.43 -18.79
C ALA A 267 -27.50 14.29 -17.77
N ALA A 268 -26.76 13.20 -17.94
CA ALA A 268 -26.70 12.11 -16.98
C ALA A 268 -26.05 12.56 -15.66
N PHE A 269 -24.94 13.27 -15.72
CA PHE A 269 -24.28 13.86 -14.55
C PHE A 269 -25.21 14.82 -13.79
N ALA A 270 -25.96 15.66 -14.47
CA ALA A 270 -26.88 16.60 -13.85
C ALA A 270 -28.05 15.92 -13.11
N LYS A 271 -28.43 14.68 -13.50
CA LYS A 271 -29.48 13.90 -12.81
C LYS A 271 -29.01 13.34 -11.48
N ASP A 272 -27.79 12.88 -11.40
CA ASP A 272 -27.19 12.35 -10.18
C ASP A 272 -25.73 12.76 -10.07
N SER A 273 -25.49 13.94 -9.50
CA SER A 273 -24.15 14.43 -9.24
C SER A 273 -23.53 13.85 -7.97
N SER A 274 -24.26 13.00 -7.24
CA SER A 274 -23.78 12.40 -5.98
C SER A 274 -22.93 11.14 -6.19
N PHE A 275 -22.84 10.62 -7.41
CA PHE A 275 -22.07 9.39 -7.70
C PHE A 275 -20.59 9.47 -7.32
N TYR A 276 -20.03 10.68 -7.17
CA TYR A 276 -18.67 10.88 -6.67
C TYR A 276 -18.40 10.20 -5.31
N GLN A 277 -19.45 9.98 -4.52
CA GLN A 277 -19.34 9.29 -3.22
C GLN A 277 -19.03 7.80 -3.36
N GLN A 278 -19.20 7.26 -4.56
CA GLN A 278 -19.06 5.84 -4.87
C GLN A 278 -18.16 5.59 -6.10
N LEU A 279 -17.40 6.61 -6.53
CA LEU A 279 -16.65 6.55 -7.79
C LEU A 279 -15.31 5.79 -7.68
N GLY A 280 -14.94 5.24 -6.55
CA GLY A 280 -13.70 4.49 -6.38
C GLY A 280 -12.49 5.36 -6.09
N GLY A 281 -11.42 5.20 -6.85
CA GLY A 281 -10.20 5.99 -6.73
C GLY A 281 -9.38 5.68 -5.49
N GLY A 282 -9.20 4.40 -5.15
CA GLY A 282 -8.39 3.96 -4.02
C GLY A 282 -6.91 4.32 -4.15
N VAL A 283 -6.21 4.38 -3.01
CA VAL A 283 -4.76 4.59 -2.92
C VAL A 283 -4.20 3.54 -1.97
N TRP A 284 -3.68 2.46 -2.50
CA TRP A 284 -3.21 1.31 -1.70
C TRP A 284 -1.70 1.08 -1.75
N MET A 285 -0.95 2.00 -2.36
CA MET A 285 0.52 1.96 -2.40
C MET A 285 1.13 3.13 -1.64
N THR A 286 2.26 2.86 -0.98
CA THR A 286 2.98 3.85 -0.19
C THR A 286 3.39 5.06 -1.04
N PRO A 287 3.09 6.30 -0.63
CA PRO A 287 3.42 7.51 -1.38
C PRO A 287 4.92 7.82 -1.37
N ALA A 288 5.39 8.53 -2.40
CA ALA A 288 6.68 9.20 -2.36
C ALA A 288 6.56 10.58 -1.69
N ILE A 289 7.59 11.00 -0.96
CA ILE A 289 7.56 12.26 -0.20
C ILE A 289 8.80 13.10 -0.51
N ASP A 290 8.60 14.26 -1.09
CA ASP A 290 9.65 15.26 -1.23
C ASP A 290 9.69 16.17 0.01
N ARG A 291 10.65 15.91 0.87
CA ARG A 291 10.88 16.68 2.10
C ARG A 291 11.15 18.15 1.84
N LYS A 292 11.89 18.45 0.74
CA LYS A 292 12.34 19.81 0.39
C LYS A 292 11.16 20.71 0.03
N THR A 293 10.25 20.19 -0.78
CA THR A 293 9.07 20.94 -1.26
C THR A 293 7.81 20.67 -0.43
N LYS A 294 7.91 19.81 0.59
CA LYS A 294 6.78 19.32 1.39
C LYS A 294 5.63 18.82 0.51
N THR A 295 5.97 17.92 -0.41
CA THR A 295 5.02 17.39 -1.38
C THR A 295 4.91 15.88 -1.24
N VAL A 296 3.68 15.39 -1.20
CA VAL A 296 3.35 13.96 -1.22
C VAL A 296 2.87 13.61 -2.63
N PHE A 297 3.45 12.57 -3.22
CA PHE A 297 3.06 12.04 -4.52
C PHE A 297 2.52 10.63 -4.35
N PHE A 298 1.35 10.39 -4.86
CA PHE A 298 0.72 9.08 -4.86
C PHE A 298 -0.01 8.83 -6.16
N VAL A 299 -0.36 7.58 -6.41
CA VAL A 299 -1.13 7.17 -7.56
C VAL A 299 -2.51 6.71 -7.11
N VAL A 300 -3.49 6.96 -7.94
CA VAL A 300 -4.90 6.68 -7.70
C VAL A 300 -5.35 5.55 -8.62
N GLY A 301 -6.06 4.60 -8.08
CA GLY A 301 -6.56 3.46 -8.82
C GLY A 301 -7.84 3.74 -9.60
N ASN A 302 -8.47 2.66 -10.02
CA ASN A 302 -9.62 2.61 -10.92
C ASN A 302 -10.86 3.37 -10.40
N PRO A 303 -11.74 3.80 -11.32
CA PRO A 303 -13.08 4.27 -10.96
C PRO A 303 -14.00 3.09 -10.62
N SER A 304 -15.14 3.35 -9.99
CA SER A 304 -16.21 2.37 -9.71
C SER A 304 -17.51 2.74 -10.43
N PRO A 305 -18.20 1.77 -11.01
CA PRO A 305 -17.79 0.39 -11.28
C PRO A 305 -16.62 0.35 -12.26
N ASP A 306 -15.66 -0.53 -12.03
CA ASP A 306 -14.39 -0.59 -12.76
C ASP A 306 -14.57 -0.87 -14.27
N LEU A 307 -15.40 -1.86 -14.63
CA LEU A 307 -15.61 -2.32 -16.01
C LEU A 307 -16.87 -1.74 -16.69
N TYR A 308 -17.63 -0.86 -16.04
CA TYR A 308 -18.86 -0.30 -16.58
C TYR A 308 -18.91 1.23 -16.44
N GLY A 309 -18.52 1.93 -17.51
CA GLY A 309 -18.42 3.39 -17.53
C GLY A 309 -19.73 4.15 -17.77
N ALA A 310 -20.79 3.48 -18.24
CA ALA A 310 -22.01 4.18 -18.70
C ALA A 310 -22.74 5.00 -17.62
N ILE A 311 -22.58 4.64 -16.34
CA ILE A 311 -23.21 5.33 -15.20
C ILE A 311 -22.31 6.38 -14.54
N ARG A 312 -21.07 6.54 -15.01
CA ARG A 312 -20.10 7.52 -14.46
C ARG A 312 -19.53 8.41 -15.55
N PRO A 313 -20.33 9.37 -16.05
CA PRO A 313 -19.94 10.22 -17.16
C PRO A 313 -18.69 11.06 -16.86
N GLY A 314 -17.96 11.45 -17.90
CA GLY A 314 -16.77 12.26 -17.83
C GLY A 314 -15.47 11.46 -17.63
N ASP A 315 -14.37 12.15 -17.39
CA ASP A 315 -13.04 11.54 -17.28
C ASP A 315 -12.76 10.91 -15.90
N ASN A 316 -13.65 11.08 -14.94
CA ASN A 316 -13.61 10.49 -13.60
C ASN A 316 -12.37 10.89 -12.79
N LEU A 317 -12.03 12.19 -12.71
CA LEU A 317 -10.88 12.65 -11.92
C LEU A 317 -11.11 12.43 -10.40
N TYR A 318 -10.03 11.98 -9.69
CA TYR A 318 -8.65 11.77 -10.14
C TYR A 318 -8.30 10.27 -10.25
N THR A 319 -9.24 9.42 -10.71
CA THR A 319 -8.89 8.01 -10.94
C THR A 319 -7.76 7.88 -11.97
N ASP A 320 -6.99 6.81 -11.88
CA ASP A 320 -5.90 6.47 -12.81
C ASP A 320 -4.89 7.59 -13.02
N SER A 321 -4.58 8.30 -11.96
CA SER A 321 -3.75 9.51 -11.98
C SER A 321 -2.60 9.43 -11.00
N ILE A 322 -1.52 10.14 -11.30
CA ILE A 322 -0.60 10.62 -10.28
C ILE A 322 -1.12 11.96 -9.74
N VAL A 323 -1.10 12.11 -8.42
CA VAL A 323 -1.54 13.32 -7.72
C VAL A 323 -0.44 13.80 -6.78
N ALA A 324 -0.23 15.11 -6.76
CA ALA A 324 0.66 15.78 -5.81
C ALA A 324 -0.15 16.67 -4.88
N ILE A 325 0.11 16.55 -3.57
CA ILE A 325 -0.54 17.35 -2.53
C ILE A 325 0.48 17.95 -1.57
N ASP A 326 0.06 18.96 -0.82
CA ASP A 326 0.83 19.54 0.27
C ASP A 326 0.86 18.58 1.47
N LEU A 327 2.05 18.29 2.00
CA LEU A 327 2.25 17.37 3.12
C LEU A 327 1.59 17.85 4.41
N ASP A 328 1.63 19.15 4.69
CA ASP A 328 1.16 19.69 5.98
C ASP A 328 -0.36 19.88 6.01
N LYS A 329 -0.95 20.23 4.87
CA LYS A 329 -2.35 20.61 4.74
C LYS A 329 -3.24 19.60 4.02
N GLY A 330 -2.64 18.65 3.29
CA GLY A 330 -3.38 17.74 2.42
C GLY A 330 -4.06 18.45 1.24
N THR A 331 -3.61 19.65 0.83
CA THR A 331 -4.22 20.41 -0.26
C THR A 331 -3.59 20.05 -1.60
N TYR A 332 -4.43 20.02 -2.63
CA TYR A 332 -4.05 19.73 -4.00
C TYR A 332 -2.99 20.70 -4.55
N LYS A 333 -2.01 20.14 -5.30
CA LYS A 333 -1.01 20.91 -6.06
C LYS A 333 -1.16 20.71 -7.55
N TRP A 334 -1.08 19.46 -8.04
CA TRP A 334 -1.25 19.10 -9.44
C TRP A 334 -1.58 17.61 -9.61
N HIS A 335 -2.04 17.23 -10.78
CA HIS A 335 -2.21 15.84 -11.18
C HIS A 335 -1.86 15.64 -12.66
N TYR A 336 -1.72 14.38 -13.04
CA TYR A 336 -1.72 13.94 -14.42
C TYR A 336 -2.48 12.62 -14.51
N GLN A 337 -3.51 12.57 -15.34
CA GLN A 337 -4.32 11.36 -15.52
C GLN A 337 -3.72 10.49 -16.62
N TYR A 338 -3.45 9.24 -16.30
CA TYR A 338 -2.85 8.28 -17.21
C TYR A 338 -3.86 7.59 -18.11
N ILE A 339 -5.10 7.49 -17.64
CA ILE A 339 -6.23 7.01 -18.42
C ILE A 339 -7.49 7.75 -18.00
N ALA A 340 -8.20 8.31 -18.96
CA ALA A 340 -9.47 8.96 -18.72
C ALA A 340 -10.61 7.97 -18.93
N HIS A 341 -11.62 7.99 -18.05
CA HIS A 341 -12.81 7.14 -18.18
C HIS A 341 -12.45 5.65 -18.34
N ASP A 342 -11.62 5.15 -17.45
CA ASP A 342 -11.14 3.77 -17.50
C ASP A 342 -12.30 2.76 -17.37
N VAL A 343 -12.33 1.77 -18.26
CA VAL A 343 -13.29 0.66 -18.28
C VAL A 343 -12.60 -0.70 -18.43
N TRP A 344 -11.28 -0.75 -18.16
CA TRP A 344 -10.42 -1.94 -18.31
C TRP A 344 -9.69 -2.31 -17.04
N ASP A 345 -9.89 -1.58 -15.94
CA ASP A 345 -9.14 -1.76 -14.70
C ASP A 345 -7.63 -1.50 -14.89
N LEU A 346 -7.31 -0.35 -15.49
CA LEU A 346 -5.93 0.06 -15.80
C LEU A 346 -5.27 0.87 -14.69
N ASP A 347 -5.56 0.56 -13.47
CA ASP A 347 -5.03 1.22 -12.28
C ASP A 347 -3.62 1.80 -12.41
N SER A 348 -3.45 2.98 -11.89
CA SER A 348 -2.13 3.50 -11.56
C SER A 348 -1.71 2.98 -10.18
N VAL A 349 -0.85 1.95 -10.15
CA VAL A 349 -0.58 1.18 -8.92
C VAL A 349 0.85 1.32 -8.39
N SER A 350 1.86 1.45 -9.26
CA SER A 350 3.26 1.47 -8.80
C SER A 350 3.59 2.75 -8.03
N PRO A 351 4.28 2.68 -6.88
CA PRO A 351 4.72 3.88 -6.18
C PRO A 351 5.53 4.82 -7.09
N PRO A 352 5.27 6.13 -7.08
CA PRO A 352 6.06 7.09 -7.83
C PRO A 352 7.51 7.11 -7.33
N ILE A 353 8.47 7.28 -8.22
CA ILE A 353 9.89 7.35 -7.89
C ILE A 353 10.38 8.78 -8.04
N LEU A 354 10.98 9.35 -7.00
CA LEU A 354 11.59 10.68 -7.04
C LEU A 354 13.06 10.55 -7.42
N THR A 355 13.47 11.31 -8.43
CA THR A 355 14.87 11.35 -8.90
C THR A 355 15.15 12.62 -9.69
N GLN A 356 16.26 12.64 -10.41
CA GLN A 356 16.63 13.70 -11.36
C GLN A 356 16.79 13.13 -12.75
N ALA A 357 16.38 13.88 -13.76
CA ALA A 357 16.55 13.54 -15.17
C ALA A 357 16.81 14.81 -16.00
N LYS A 358 17.34 14.64 -17.19
CA LYS A 358 17.47 15.76 -18.13
C LYS A 358 16.10 16.06 -18.74
N ASP A 359 15.75 17.34 -18.82
CA ASP A 359 14.61 17.83 -19.60
C ASP A 359 14.96 17.89 -21.11
N ASP A 360 14.04 18.41 -21.92
CA ASP A 360 14.21 18.52 -23.39
C ASP A 360 15.32 19.50 -23.78
N SER A 361 15.72 20.40 -22.88
CA SER A 361 16.85 21.30 -23.08
C SER A 361 18.20 20.70 -22.68
N GLY A 362 18.19 19.49 -22.09
CA GLY A 362 19.37 18.81 -21.56
C GLY A 362 19.74 19.20 -20.12
N LYS A 363 18.97 20.07 -19.47
CA LYS A 363 19.18 20.50 -18.09
C LYS A 363 18.68 19.41 -17.12
N MET A 364 19.47 19.13 -16.07
CA MET A 364 19.02 18.27 -14.95
C MET A 364 17.93 18.98 -14.15
N VAL A 365 16.78 18.31 -14.01
CA VAL A 365 15.62 18.79 -13.24
C VAL A 365 15.13 17.68 -12.30
N ASP A 366 14.49 18.09 -11.21
CA ASP A 366 13.84 17.15 -10.29
C ASP A 366 12.59 16.59 -10.96
N VAL A 367 12.48 15.25 -11.00
CA VAL A 367 11.40 14.55 -11.66
C VAL A 367 10.69 13.56 -10.72
N VAL A 368 9.46 13.24 -11.06
CA VAL A 368 8.77 12.06 -10.57
C VAL A 368 8.52 11.12 -11.75
N ILE A 369 8.85 9.84 -11.55
CA ILE A 369 8.68 8.79 -12.55
C ILE A 369 7.58 7.84 -12.09
N HIS A 370 6.70 7.45 -13.02
CA HIS A 370 5.67 6.44 -12.78
C HIS A 370 5.55 5.50 -13.97
N GLY A 371 5.32 4.22 -13.70
CA GLY A 371 4.94 3.21 -14.68
C GLY A 371 3.71 2.47 -14.16
N GLY A 372 2.74 2.24 -15.02
CA GLY A 372 1.48 1.61 -14.66
C GLY A 372 0.96 0.63 -15.73
N LYS A 373 -0.26 0.18 -15.56
CA LYS A 373 -0.93 -0.80 -16.45
C LYS A 373 -1.11 -0.31 -17.89
N THR A 374 -0.99 1.00 -18.16
CA THR A 374 -0.99 1.56 -19.53
C THR A 374 0.20 1.10 -20.38
N GLY A 375 1.20 0.45 -19.77
CA GLY A 375 2.38 -0.05 -20.46
C GLY A 375 3.46 1.01 -20.74
N HIS A 376 3.25 2.26 -20.34
CA HIS A 376 4.22 3.35 -20.49
C HIS A 376 4.92 3.67 -19.17
N VAL A 377 6.13 4.22 -19.26
CA VAL A 377 6.82 4.88 -18.16
C VAL A 377 6.80 6.38 -18.43
N TYR A 378 6.28 7.15 -17.48
CA TYR A 378 6.11 8.59 -17.57
C TYR A 378 7.13 9.31 -16.70
N VAL A 379 7.66 10.43 -17.20
CA VAL A 379 8.59 11.30 -16.49
C VAL A 379 8.00 12.70 -16.43
N HIS A 380 7.66 13.15 -15.22
CA HIS A 380 7.08 14.47 -14.99
C HIS A 380 8.06 15.38 -14.27
N GLU A 381 8.05 16.66 -14.59
CA GLU A 381 8.65 17.69 -13.76
C GLU A 381 7.95 17.71 -12.39
N ARG A 382 8.73 17.57 -11.32
CA ARG A 382 8.22 17.25 -9.97
C ARG A 382 7.30 18.33 -9.41
N ASN A 383 7.61 19.61 -9.65
CA ASN A 383 6.88 20.71 -9.02
C ASN A 383 5.56 21.06 -9.73
N THR A 384 5.49 20.83 -11.04
CA THR A 384 4.37 21.26 -11.88
C THR A 384 3.53 20.11 -12.43
N GLY A 385 4.07 18.88 -12.41
CA GLY A 385 3.43 17.73 -13.05
C GLY A 385 3.57 17.73 -14.58
N LYS A 386 4.25 18.72 -15.17
CA LYS A 386 4.44 18.79 -16.63
C LYS A 386 5.09 17.50 -17.11
N LEU A 387 4.45 16.82 -18.07
CA LEU A 387 5.02 15.66 -18.74
C LEU A 387 6.25 16.10 -19.56
N ILE A 388 7.42 15.57 -19.21
CA ILE A 388 8.67 15.79 -19.95
C ILE A 388 8.74 14.77 -21.09
N ARG A 389 8.56 13.47 -20.75
CA ARG A 389 8.58 12.39 -21.72
C ARG A 389 7.83 11.17 -21.21
N PHE A 390 7.55 10.25 -22.11
CA PHE A 390 7.08 8.91 -21.80
C PHE A 390 7.79 7.90 -22.72
N SER A 391 7.83 6.62 -22.30
CA SER A 391 8.38 5.55 -23.11
C SER A 391 7.40 5.14 -24.21
N GLU A 392 7.89 4.45 -25.23
CA GLU A 392 7.02 3.59 -26.04
C GLU A 392 6.31 2.57 -25.12
N ALA A 393 5.18 2.04 -25.56
CA ALA A 393 4.51 0.99 -24.83
C ALA A 393 5.43 -0.23 -24.70
N MET A 394 5.72 -0.63 -23.46
CA MET A 394 6.59 -1.77 -23.17
C MET A 394 5.92 -3.12 -23.46
N ILE A 395 4.59 -3.10 -23.58
CA ILE A 395 3.75 -4.24 -23.91
C ILE A 395 2.88 -3.84 -25.09
N PRO A 396 2.69 -4.71 -26.11
CA PRO A 396 1.78 -4.43 -27.21
C PRO A 396 0.37 -4.09 -26.70
N GLN A 397 -0.19 -3.00 -27.19
CA GLN A 397 -1.57 -2.59 -26.90
C GLN A 397 -2.47 -3.17 -28.01
N GLU A 398 -3.16 -4.27 -27.71
CA GLU A 398 -3.95 -4.97 -28.74
C GLU A 398 -5.44 -4.61 -28.71
N ASN A 399 -6.03 -4.47 -27.50
CA ASN A 399 -7.46 -4.24 -27.33
C ASN A 399 -7.79 -2.82 -26.86
N MET A 400 -6.80 -2.07 -26.49
CA MET A 400 -6.93 -0.69 -26.04
C MET A 400 -5.71 0.10 -26.50
N TRP A 401 -5.89 1.39 -26.72
CA TRP A 401 -4.82 2.29 -27.09
C TRP A 401 -4.89 3.53 -26.21
N VAL A 402 -3.79 3.81 -25.53
CA VAL A 402 -3.63 5.01 -24.74
C VAL A 402 -2.62 5.91 -25.43
N LEU A 403 -3.01 7.14 -25.69
CA LEU A 403 -2.12 8.16 -26.23
C LEU A 403 -1.77 9.17 -25.14
N PRO A 404 -0.56 9.15 -24.59
CA PRO A 404 -0.10 10.18 -23.66
C PRO A 404 0.00 11.55 -24.35
N THR A 405 -0.45 12.58 -23.64
CA THR A 405 -0.31 13.98 -24.05
C THR A 405 0.22 14.81 -22.90
N LYS A 406 0.60 16.06 -23.13
CA LYS A 406 1.07 16.93 -22.04
C LYS A 406 -0.02 17.29 -21.02
N ASP A 407 -1.29 17.11 -21.35
CA ASP A 407 -2.43 17.47 -20.50
C ASP A 407 -3.16 16.24 -19.90
N GLY A 408 -2.66 15.05 -20.13
CA GLY A 408 -3.21 13.76 -19.70
C GLY A 408 -3.27 12.76 -20.86
N ALA A 409 -3.34 11.49 -20.53
CA ALA A 409 -3.51 10.46 -21.56
C ALA A 409 -4.98 10.28 -21.92
N ARG A 410 -5.23 9.92 -23.17
CA ARG A 410 -6.58 9.73 -23.73
C ARG A 410 -6.67 8.37 -24.39
N MET A 411 -7.82 7.74 -24.26
CA MET A 411 -8.14 6.55 -25.04
C MET A 411 -8.31 6.94 -26.51
N LEU A 412 -7.83 6.09 -27.40
CA LEU A 412 -8.05 6.25 -28.82
C LEU A 412 -9.39 5.64 -29.23
N PRO A 413 -10.12 6.23 -30.22
CA PRO A 413 -11.33 5.64 -30.79
C PRO A 413 -11.06 4.25 -31.36
N GLY A 414 -11.97 3.32 -31.13
CA GLY A 414 -11.84 1.93 -31.55
C GLY A 414 -11.15 1.02 -30.53
N ALA A 415 -10.61 1.54 -29.45
CA ALA A 415 -10.43 0.78 -28.23
C ALA A 415 -11.84 0.51 -27.68
N ASN A 416 -12.32 -0.71 -27.83
CA ASN A 416 -13.67 -1.07 -27.39
C ASN A 416 -13.84 -0.83 -25.91
N GLY A 417 -14.45 0.29 -25.55
CA GLY A 417 -14.85 0.65 -24.23
C GLY A 417 -16.36 0.80 -24.17
#